data_ef214d0963bb79938c2db3eac4005cf8
#
_entry.id   ef214d0963bb79938c2db3eac4005cf8
#
_cell.length_a   1.000
_cell.length_b   1.000
_cell.length_c   1.000
_cell.angle_alpha   90.00
_cell.angle_beta   90.00
_cell.angle_gamma   90.00
#
_symmetry.space_group_name_H-M   'P 1'
#
loop_
_entity.id
_entity.type
_entity.pdbx_description
1 polymer ?
#
loop_
_entity_poly.entity_id
_entity_poly.type
_entity_poly.pdbx_seq_one_letter_code
_entity_poly.pdbx_strand_id
1 'polypeptide(L)'
;GVGLEQADGQFALENGGPSNGADIYPGSTNNREFSHSSTPNTTSLYGLPSLVRIDEISDSEETMFFNVTYNEIIIAEASIGNGSGNAYNTGSVTLSLDNDMPLTEFEFELEFSPAFVTITGATPYSRVSYDSLIISGNHISLVNPVISEGDGEILEIQLFNNVGVSTQINVKYAMAQAYTEENKEVGITFQNEASYQINSVDQYYTI
;
A
#
# COMPACT_ATOMS: atom_id res chain seq x y z
N GLY A 1 -22.91 -0.57 12.76
CA GLY A 1 -24.07 -1.32 12.22
C GLY A 1 -23.60 -2.55 11.48
N VAL A 2 -24.47 -3.53 11.31
CA VAL A 2 -24.23 -4.69 10.45
C VAL A 2 -24.98 -4.39 9.16
N GLY A 3 -24.29 -4.32 8.03
CA GLY A 3 -24.89 -4.25 6.70
C GLY A 3 -25.18 -5.65 6.15
N LEU A 4 -26.13 -5.77 5.26
CA LEU A 4 -26.41 -7.00 4.51
C LEU A 4 -25.78 -6.85 3.12
N GLU A 5 -24.78 -7.65 2.82
CA GLU A 5 -24.15 -7.61 1.50
C GLU A 5 -25.07 -8.23 0.44
N GLN A 6 -25.54 -7.41 -0.49
CA GLN A 6 -26.42 -7.81 -1.57
C GLN A 6 -25.60 -8.18 -2.80
N ALA A 7 -25.97 -9.28 -3.48
CA ALA A 7 -25.21 -9.81 -4.61
C ALA A 7 -25.02 -8.85 -5.78
N ASP A 8 -25.85 -7.82 -5.91
CA ASP A 8 -25.75 -6.77 -6.92
C ASP A 8 -24.93 -5.53 -6.47
N GLY A 9 -24.54 -5.46 -5.20
CA GLY A 9 -23.79 -4.34 -4.64
C GLY A 9 -24.51 -3.01 -4.58
N GLN A 10 -25.85 -2.98 -4.70
CA GLN A 10 -26.62 -1.73 -4.76
C GLN A 10 -27.10 -1.22 -3.41
N PHE A 11 -27.01 -2.02 -2.35
CA PHE A 11 -27.42 -1.67 -0.98
C PHE A 11 -28.88 -1.13 -0.91
N ALA A 12 -29.77 -1.65 -1.75
CA ALA A 12 -31.13 -1.17 -1.83
C ALA A 12 -31.90 -1.42 -0.52
N LEU A 13 -31.67 -2.56 0.12
CA LEU A 13 -32.33 -2.92 1.39
C LEU A 13 -31.92 -2.01 2.54
N GLU A 14 -30.64 -1.67 2.66
CA GLU A 14 -30.13 -0.74 3.68
C GLU A 14 -30.67 0.68 3.52
N ASN A 15 -30.98 1.06 2.29
CA ASN A 15 -31.55 2.36 1.96
C ASN A 15 -33.10 2.37 1.97
N GLY A 16 -33.73 1.27 2.46
CA GLY A 16 -35.19 1.17 2.57
C GLY A 16 -35.90 0.86 1.24
N GLY A 17 -35.15 0.42 0.24
CA GLY A 17 -35.70 -0.07 -1.03
C GLY A 17 -36.32 -1.46 -0.94
N PRO A 18 -37.12 -1.88 -1.93
CA PRO A 18 -37.69 -3.21 -1.97
C PRO A 18 -36.65 -4.28 -2.31
N SER A 19 -36.76 -5.45 -1.71
CA SER A 19 -35.98 -6.62 -2.10
C SER A 19 -36.36 -7.10 -3.52
N ASN A 20 -35.34 -7.58 -4.24
CA ASN A 20 -35.52 -8.16 -5.57
C ASN A 20 -34.63 -9.40 -5.78
N GLY A 21 -34.75 -10.07 -6.95
CA GLY A 21 -33.97 -11.28 -7.23
C GLY A 21 -32.48 -11.09 -7.42
N ALA A 22 -31.98 -9.85 -7.44
CA ALA A 22 -30.58 -9.54 -7.55
C ALA A 22 -29.88 -9.39 -6.18
N ASP A 23 -30.63 -9.32 -5.08
CA ASP A 23 -30.10 -9.14 -3.72
C ASP A 23 -29.41 -10.39 -3.17
N ILE A 24 -29.86 -11.58 -3.63
CA ILE A 24 -29.35 -12.87 -3.13
C ILE A 24 -28.25 -13.44 -4.04
N TYR A 25 -27.38 -14.27 -3.50
CA TYR A 25 -26.38 -15.02 -4.25
C TYR A 25 -26.95 -16.37 -4.71
N PRO A 26 -26.65 -16.80 -5.98
CA PRO A 26 -26.11 -16.01 -7.08
C PRO A 26 -27.13 -15.07 -7.73
N GLY A 27 -28.40 -15.24 -7.43
CA GLY A 27 -29.52 -14.41 -7.84
C GLY A 27 -29.62 -14.18 -9.34
N SER A 28 -30.40 -13.16 -9.73
CA SER A 28 -30.54 -12.78 -11.15
C SER A 28 -29.28 -12.16 -11.75
N THR A 29 -28.34 -11.72 -10.93
CA THR A 29 -27.04 -11.23 -11.35
C THR A 29 -26.07 -12.36 -11.72
N ASN A 30 -26.38 -13.59 -11.31
CA ASN A 30 -25.49 -14.76 -11.39
C ASN A 30 -24.12 -14.50 -10.74
N ASN A 31 -24.09 -13.70 -9.66
CA ASN A 31 -22.89 -13.41 -8.91
C ASN A 31 -22.54 -14.60 -8.02
N ARG A 32 -21.43 -15.29 -8.32
CA ARG A 32 -21.00 -16.54 -7.67
C ARG A 32 -19.72 -16.36 -6.85
N GLU A 33 -19.33 -15.11 -6.65
CA GLU A 33 -18.10 -14.77 -5.91
C GLU A 33 -18.35 -13.61 -4.98
N PHE A 34 -17.80 -13.71 -3.76
CA PHE A 34 -17.68 -12.63 -2.80
C PHE A 34 -16.25 -12.64 -2.26
N SER A 35 -15.45 -11.73 -2.77
CA SER A 35 -14.00 -11.66 -2.53
C SER A 35 -13.53 -10.21 -2.40
N HIS A 36 -12.26 -9.99 -2.20
CA HIS A 36 -11.66 -8.66 -2.21
C HIS A 36 -11.85 -7.94 -3.56
N SER A 37 -11.82 -8.67 -4.67
CA SER A 37 -11.92 -8.12 -6.04
C SER A 37 -13.32 -8.14 -6.65
N SER A 38 -14.31 -8.73 -5.97
CA SER A 38 -15.70 -8.77 -6.47
C SER A 38 -16.46 -7.47 -6.17
N THR A 39 -17.66 -7.36 -6.75
CA THR A 39 -18.62 -6.31 -6.39
C THR A 39 -19.96 -6.99 -6.04
N PRO A 40 -20.44 -6.93 -4.79
CA PRO A 40 -19.77 -6.31 -3.62
C PRO A 40 -18.49 -7.07 -3.24
N ASN A 41 -17.67 -6.46 -2.41
CA ASN A 41 -16.40 -7.03 -2.01
C ASN A 41 -16.31 -7.29 -0.50
N THR A 42 -15.32 -8.10 -0.10
CA THR A 42 -15.06 -8.43 1.31
C THR A 42 -14.14 -7.43 2.01
N THR A 43 -13.89 -6.28 1.40
CA THR A 43 -13.02 -5.25 1.99
C THR A 43 -13.62 -4.71 3.28
N SER A 44 -12.81 -4.51 4.29
CA SER A 44 -13.25 -3.91 5.56
C SER A 44 -13.69 -2.45 5.36
N LEU A 45 -14.42 -1.90 6.34
CA LEU A 45 -14.83 -0.48 6.35
C LEU A 45 -13.64 0.50 6.19
N TYR A 46 -12.43 0.07 6.51
CA TYR A 46 -11.20 0.86 6.40
C TYR A 46 -10.41 0.57 5.11
N GLY A 47 -11.00 -0.16 4.15
CA GLY A 47 -10.34 -0.48 2.89
C GLY A 47 -9.31 -1.61 2.95
N LEU A 48 -9.20 -2.30 4.09
CA LEU A 48 -8.29 -3.42 4.24
C LEU A 48 -8.90 -4.71 3.66
N PRO A 49 -8.14 -5.54 2.94
CA PRO A 49 -8.61 -6.83 2.44
C PRO A 49 -9.01 -7.75 3.59
N SER A 50 -10.11 -8.49 3.42
CA SER A 50 -10.61 -9.39 4.47
C SER A 50 -9.98 -10.77 4.44
N LEU A 51 -9.25 -11.13 3.40
CA LEU A 51 -8.62 -12.44 3.18
C LEU A 51 -9.59 -13.61 2.98
N VAL A 52 -10.87 -13.37 3.15
CA VAL A 52 -11.91 -14.36 2.91
C VAL A 52 -12.38 -14.22 1.47
N ARG A 53 -12.32 -15.33 0.74
CA ARG A 53 -12.96 -15.49 -0.56
C ARG A 53 -14.00 -16.57 -0.45
N ILE A 54 -15.22 -16.27 -0.90
CA ILE A 54 -16.30 -17.23 -1.09
C ILE A 54 -16.52 -17.29 -2.59
N ASP A 55 -16.38 -18.46 -3.20
CA ASP A 55 -16.58 -18.66 -4.63
C ASP A 55 -17.32 -19.94 -4.94
N GLU A 56 -17.55 -20.21 -6.24
CA GLU A 56 -18.34 -21.35 -6.71
C GLU A 56 -19.72 -21.47 -6.05
N ILE A 57 -20.35 -20.34 -5.74
CA ILE A 57 -21.68 -20.33 -5.12
C ILE A 57 -22.67 -21.01 -6.06
N SER A 58 -23.30 -22.09 -5.60
CA SER A 58 -24.26 -22.86 -6.37
C SER A 58 -25.57 -22.09 -6.63
N ASP A 59 -26.47 -22.63 -7.44
CA ASP A 59 -27.79 -22.10 -7.59
C ASP A 59 -28.57 -22.11 -6.27
N SER A 60 -29.53 -21.20 -6.14
CA SER A 60 -30.38 -21.08 -4.96
C SER A 60 -31.37 -22.25 -4.92
N GLU A 61 -31.06 -23.26 -4.11
CA GLU A 61 -31.87 -24.45 -3.89
C GLU A 61 -32.03 -24.69 -2.37
N GLU A 62 -32.69 -25.78 -1.98
CA GLU A 62 -32.86 -26.18 -0.57
C GLU A 62 -31.48 -26.42 0.11
N THR A 63 -30.48 -26.84 -0.66
CA THR A 63 -29.10 -26.98 -0.21
C THR A 63 -28.20 -26.23 -1.19
N MET A 64 -27.42 -25.27 -0.65
CA MET A 64 -26.45 -24.51 -1.41
C MET A 64 -25.04 -24.95 -1.04
N PHE A 65 -24.12 -24.87 -2.00
CA PHE A 65 -22.71 -25.16 -1.85
C PHE A 65 -21.91 -23.93 -2.24
N PHE A 66 -20.77 -23.76 -1.60
CA PHE A 66 -19.79 -22.73 -1.94
C PHE A 66 -18.42 -23.16 -1.39
N ASN A 67 -17.37 -22.65 -1.99
CA ASN A 67 -16.03 -22.76 -1.46
C ASN A 67 -15.72 -21.56 -0.59
N VAL A 68 -15.04 -21.79 0.52
CA VAL A 68 -14.43 -20.73 1.34
C VAL A 68 -12.93 -20.91 1.30
N THR A 69 -12.24 -19.93 0.78
CA THR A 69 -10.78 -19.86 0.81
C THR A 69 -10.39 -18.77 1.80
N TYR A 70 -9.51 -19.10 2.70
CA TYR A 70 -8.83 -18.16 3.57
C TYR A 70 -7.41 -18.00 3.05
N ASN A 71 -7.09 -16.83 2.53
CA ASN A 71 -5.72 -16.52 2.15
C ASN A 71 -4.96 -16.08 3.40
N GLU A 72 -3.83 -16.72 3.67
CA GLU A 72 -2.93 -16.26 4.71
C GLU A 72 -2.40 -14.87 4.32
N ILE A 73 -2.58 -13.86 5.19
CA ILE A 73 -1.89 -12.58 4.98
C ILE A 73 -0.42 -12.84 5.22
N ILE A 74 0.35 -12.61 4.21
CA ILE A 74 1.77 -12.36 4.39
C ILE A 74 1.85 -10.90 4.84
N ILE A 75 2.14 -10.68 6.09
CA ILE A 75 2.37 -9.35 6.62
C ILE A 75 3.85 -9.07 6.40
N ALA A 76 4.12 -8.10 5.53
CA ALA A 76 5.44 -7.49 5.49
C ALA A 76 5.42 -6.25 6.40
N GLU A 77 6.55 -5.98 7.05
CA GLU A 77 6.73 -4.83 7.90
C GLU A 77 7.73 -3.87 7.28
N ALA A 78 7.29 -2.65 6.97
CA ALA A 78 8.14 -1.63 6.42
C ALA A 78 8.41 -0.52 7.43
N SER A 79 9.59 0.06 7.37
CA SER A 79 9.98 1.19 8.20
C SER A 79 10.81 2.20 7.41
N ILE A 80 10.65 3.49 7.74
CA ILE A 80 11.49 4.56 7.20
C ILE A 80 12.45 5.01 8.30
N GLY A 81 13.74 4.97 8.00
CA GLY A 81 14.78 5.48 8.89
C GLY A 81 14.83 7.01 8.91
N ASN A 82 15.38 7.56 10.00
CA ASN A 82 15.65 8.98 10.08
C ASN A 82 16.69 9.39 9.04
N GLY A 83 16.57 10.61 8.53
CA GLY A 83 17.49 11.15 7.55
C GLY A 83 17.85 12.60 7.81
N SER A 84 18.82 13.10 7.03
CA SER A 84 19.16 14.50 7.05
C SER A 84 19.81 14.94 5.74
N GLY A 85 19.84 16.24 5.52
CA GLY A 85 20.54 16.83 4.40
C GLY A 85 20.82 18.32 4.65
N ASN A 86 21.71 18.90 3.87
CA ASN A 86 21.96 20.33 3.94
C ASN A 86 20.95 21.09 3.07
N ALA A 87 20.64 22.30 3.48
CA ALA A 87 19.78 23.21 2.70
C ALA A 87 20.25 23.33 1.25
N TYR A 88 19.31 23.34 0.31
CA TYR A 88 19.55 23.44 -1.14
C TYR A 88 20.47 22.35 -1.70
N ASN A 89 20.50 21.19 -1.03
CA ASN A 89 21.32 20.05 -1.43
C ASN A 89 20.52 18.75 -1.26
N THR A 90 21.08 17.65 -1.73
CA THR A 90 20.48 16.32 -1.59
C THR A 90 20.80 15.74 -0.22
N GLY A 91 19.80 15.11 0.38
CA GLY A 91 19.92 14.22 1.52
C GLY A 91 19.22 12.91 1.23
N SER A 92 19.13 12.01 2.18
CA SER A 92 18.46 10.73 1.98
C SER A 92 17.75 10.21 3.23
N VAL A 93 16.80 9.32 3.01
CA VAL A 93 16.20 8.43 4.00
C VAL A 93 16.26 7.00 3.49
N THR A 94 16.26 6.04 4.40
CA THR A 94 16.29 4.62 4.05
C THR A 94 14.94 3.98 4.31
N LEU A 95 14.43 3.23 3.33
CA LEU A 95 13.30 2.34 3.48
C LEU A 95 13.82 0.94 3.77
N SER A 96 13.37 0.34 4.85
CA SER A 96 13.63 -1.04 5.24
C SER A 96 12.34 -1.85 5.16
N LEU A 97 12.48 -3.15 4.88
CA LEU A 97 11.38 -4.09 4.76
C LEU A 97 11.76 -5.41 5.41
N ASP A 98 10.88 -5.92 6.25
CA ASP A 98 10.89 -7.30 6.73
C ASP A 98 9.77 -8.06 6.02
N ASN A 99 10.14 -9.07 5.21
CA ASN A 99 9.21 -9.86 4.40
C ASN A 99 9.63 -11.32 4.37
N ASP A 100 8.67 -12.20 4.68
CA ASP A 100 8.87 -13.65 4.75
C ASP A 100 8.86 -14.34 3.37
N MET A 101 8.54 -13.59 2.30
CA MET A 101 8.46 -14.11 0.93
C MET A 101 8.96 -13.07 -0.09
N PRO A 102 9.52 -13.50 -1.25
CA PRO A 102 9.87 -12.59 -2.32
C PRO A 102 8.67 -11.80 -2.81
N LEU A 103 8.87 -10.51 -3.10
CA LEU A 103 7.84 -9.61 -3.64
C LEU A 103 8.18 -9.23 -5.08
N THR A 104 7.15 -9.20 -5.94
CA THR A 104 7.27 -8.91 -7.39
C THR A 104 6.62 -7.60 -7.80
N GLU A 105 5.85 -6.97 -6.94
CA GLU A 105 5.33 -5.62 -7.10
C GLU A 105 5.53 -4.86 -5.80
N PHE A 106 5.90 -3.60 -5.91
CA PHE A 106 6.08 -2.74 -4.76
C PHE A 106 5.94 -1.28 -5.14
N GLU A 107 4.99 -0.61 -4.51
CA GLU A 107 4.80 0.83 -4.60
C GLU A 107 4.43 1.41 -3.24
N PHE A 108 4.77 2.66 -3.02
CA PHE A 108 4.48 3.36 -1.76
C PHE A 108 4.42 4.86 -1.95
N GLU A 109 3.79 5.54 -1.01
CA GLU A 109 3.71 6.98 -0.96
C GLU A 109 4.30 7.50 0.35
N LEU A 110 5.12 8.55 0.26
CA LEU A 110 5.66 9.26 1.42
C LEU A 110 4.80 10.49 1.73
N GLU A 111 4.47 10.69 3.01
CA GLU A 111 3.74 11.88 3.45
C GLU A 111 4.71 12.93 3.99
N PHE A 112 4.94 13.98 3.21
CA PHE A 112 5.71 15.16 3.60
C PHE A 112 5.29 16.38 2.77
N SER A 113 5.73 17.56 3.20
CA SER A 113 5.44 18.79 2.43
C SER A 113 6.40 18.94 1.25
N PRO A 114 5.92 18.97 0.01
CA PRO A 114 6.77 19.18 -1.16
C PRO A 114 7.39 20.60 -1.22
N ALA A 115 6.91 21.53 -0.38
CA ALA A 115 7.55 22.83 -0.23
C ALA A 115 8.92 22.75 0.44
N PHE A 116 9.16 21.72 1.25
CA PHE A 116 10.41 21.53 1.97
C PHE A 116 11.37 20.57 1.29
N VAL A 117 10.87 19.46 0.77
CA VAL A 117 11.66 18.43 0.09
C VAL A 117 10.98 17.94 -1.17
N THR A 118 11.78 17.42 -2.09
CA THR A 118 11.31 16.76 -3.31
C THR A 118 12.06 15.46 -3.49
N ILE A 119 11.37 14.36 -3.80
CA ILE A 119 12.02 13.10 -4.14
C ILE A 119 12.71 13.25 -5.49
N THR A 120 14.00 12.94 -5.56
CA THR A 120 14.79 13.06 -6.79
C THR A 120 15.27 11.72 -7.34
N GLY A 121 15.19 10.67 -6.54
CA GLY A 121 15.58 9.32 -6.95
C GLY A 121 15.48 8.33 -5.81
N ALA A 122 15.74 7.07 -6.14
CA ALA A 122 16.01 6.03 -5.16
C ALA A 122 17.06 5.07 -5.69
N THR A 123 17.88 4.56 -4.79
CA THR A 123 18.92 3.57 -5.09
C THR A 123 18.61 2.28 -4.36
N PRO A 124 18.59 1.13 -5.06
CA PRO A 124 18.30 -0.15 -4.44
C PRO A 124 19.48 -0.65 -3.62
N TYR A 125 19.20 -1.32 -2.51
CA TYR A 125 20.14 -2.17 -1.81
C TYR A 125 20.16 -3.58 -2.43
N SER A 126 21.06 -4.42 -1.97
CA SER A 126 21.39 -5.72 -2.58
C SER A 126 20.21 -6.72 -2.67
N ARG A 127 19.17 -6.53 -1.86
CA ARG A 127 17.96 -7.38 -1.86
C ARG A 127 16.96 -7.02 -2.95
N VAL A 128 17.15 -5.88 -3.63
CA VAL A 128 16.19 -5.34 -4.58
C VAL A 128 16.80 -5.20 -5.96
N SER A 129 16.11 -5.68 -6.95
CA SER A 129 16.35 -5.36 -8.36
C SER A 129 15.05 -4.90 -9.00
N TYR A 130 15.13 -4.01 -9.98
CA TYR A 130 13.99 -3.54 -10.76
C TYR A 130 14.44 -3.02 -12.13
N ASP A 131 13.52 -2.98 -13.10
CA ASP A 131 13.83 -2.48 -14.44
C ASP A 131 13.91 -0.95 -14.48
N SER A 132 13.00 -0.28 -13.81
CA SER A 132 12.95 1.18 -13.72
C SER A 132 12.21 1.66 -12.48
N LEU A 133 12.42 2.94 -12.17
CA LEU A 133 11.80 3.65 -11.06
C LEU A 133 10.87 4.73 -11.62
N ILE A 134 9.62 4.77 -11.14
CA ILE A 134 8.67 5.82 -11.44
C ILE A 134 8.46 6.64 -10.17
N ILE A 135 8.70 7.96 -10.27
CA ILE A 135 8.44 8.92 -9.20
C ILE A 135 7.38 9.91 -9.70
N SER A 136 6.29 10.03 -8.97
CA SER A 136 5.20 10.97 -9.24
C SER A 136 4.83 11.72 -7.95
N GLY A 137 5.41 12.91 -7.75
CA GLY A 137 5.27 13.63 -6.50
C GLY A 137 5.90 12.87 -5.34
N ASN A 138 5.08 12.46 -4.39
CA ASN A 138 5.51 11.67 -3.21
C ASN A 138 5.37 10.15 -3.42
N HIS A 139 4.85 9.73 -4.56
CA HIS A 139 4.65 8.32 -4.89
C HIS A 139 5.85 7.73 -5.61
N ILE A 140 6.26 6.55 -5.20
CA ILE A 140 7.35 5.76 -5.77
C ILE A 140 6.81 4.39 -6.15
N SER A 141 7.02 3.99 -7.40
CA SER A 141 6.67 2.66 -7.92
C SER A 141 7.89 2.03 -8.58
N LEU A 142 8.15 0.78 -8.26
CA LEU A 142 9.19 -0.02 -8.89
C LEU A 142 8.57 -0.83 -10.02
N VAL A 143 9.19 -0.78 -11.20
CA VAL A 143 8.73 -1.56 -12.36
C VAL A 143 9.44 -2.90 -12.38
N ASN A 144 8.67 -4.00 -12.37
CA ASN A 144 9.14 -5.38 -12.32
C ASN A 144 10.18 -5.61 -11.20
N PRO A 145 9.86 -5.24 -9.95
CA PRO A 145 10.80 -5.45 -8.87
C PRO A 145 10.89 -6.94 -8.51
N VAL A 146 12.07 -7.34 -8.04
CA VAL A 146 12.26 -8.55 -7.26
C VAL A 146 12.87 -8.13 -5.94
N ILE A 147 12.11 -8.26 -4.87
CA ILE A 147 12.56 -8.01 -3.50
C ILE A 147 12.70 -9.37 -2.83
N SER A 148 13.93 -9.77 -2.55
CA SER A 148 14.18 -11.06 -1.87
C SER A 148 13.61 -11.06 -0.46
N GLU A 149 13.24 -12.24 0.04
CA GLU A 149 12.85 -12.43 1.43
C GLU A 149 13.94 -11.96 2.40
N GLY A 150 13.55 -11.55 3.61
CA GLY A 150 14.45 -11.18 4.69
C GLY A 150 14.11 -9.82 5.32
N ASP A 151 14.94 -9.40 6.25
CA ASP A 151 14.86 -8.14 6.97
C ASP A 151 16.00 -7.20 6.54
N GLY A 152 15.71 -5.91 6.48
CA GLY A 152 16.68 -4.86 6.30
C GLY A 152 16.38 -3.89 5.15
N GLU A 153 17.39 -3.10 4.83
CA GLU A 153 17.31 -1.98 3.90
C GLU A 153 17.00 -2.45 2.46
N ILE A 154 16.04 -1.79 1.82
CA ILE A 154 15.64 -2.07 0.43
C ILE A 154 15.90 -0.90 -0.52
N LEU A 155 15.67 0.35 -0.07
CA LEU A 155 15.88 1.54 -0.89
C LEU A 155 16.52 2.66 -0.07
N GLU A 156 17.50 3.35 -0.67
CA GLU A 156 17.92 4.68 -0.26
C GLU A 156 17.18 5.71 -1.12
N ILE A 157 16.32 6.52 -0.50
CA ILE A 157 15.49 7.51 -1.20
C ILE A 157 16.18 8.85 -1.13
N GLN A 158 16.53 9.44 -2.29
CA GLN A 158 17.18 10.74 -2.38
C GLN A 158 16.15 11.86 -2.34
N LEU A 159 16.39 12.82 -1.45
CA LEU A 159 15.53 13.97 -1.21
C LEU A 159 16.31 15.27 -1.49
N PHE A 160 15.79 16.13 -2.35
CA PHE A 160 16.34 17.46 -2.53
C PHE A 160 15.68 18.46 -1.57
N ASN A 161 16.49 19.21 -0.85
CA ASN A 161 16.04 20.16 0.17
C ASN A 161 15.76 21.54 -0.45
N ASN A 162 14.49 21.91 -0.53
CA ASN A 162 14.01 23.15 -1.17
C ASN A 162 14.16 24.38 -0.26
N VAL A 163 14.54 24.20 1.01
CA VAL A 163 14.61 25.27 2.01
C VAL A 163 16.04 25.51 2.50
N GLY A 164 16.31 26.74 2.94
CA GLY A 164 17.60 27.19 3.43
C GLY A 164 17.69 27.33 4.94
N VAL A 165 16.70 26.87 5.68
CA VAL A 165 16.66 26.98 7.14
C VAL A 165 16.58 25.61 7.76
N SER A 166 17.15 25.46 8.95
CA SER A 166 17.05 24.22 9.70
C SER A 166 15.58 23.95 10.06
N THR A 167 15.09 22.78 9.69
CA THR A 167 13.74 22.33 9.99
C THR A 167 13.73 20.82 10.13
N GLN A 168 12.69 20.32 10.77
CA GLN A 168 12.44 18.88 10.89
C GLN A 168 11.18 18.54 10.11
N ILE A 169 11.23 17.50 9.32
CA ILE A 169 10.12 17.01 8.52
C ILE A 169 9.87 15.57 8.93
N ASN A 170 8.61 15.27 9.26
CA ASN A 170 8.19 13.90 9.48
C ASN A 170 7.95 13.26 8.12
N VAL A 171 8.63 12.16 7.86
CA VAL A 171 8.39 11.34 6.68
C VAL A 171 7.47 10.21 7.12
N LYS A 172 6.24 10.24 6.62
CA LYS A 172 5.24 9.21 6.88
C LYS A 172 4.97 8.50 5.57
N TYR A 173 4.76 7.23 5.69
CA TYR A 173 4.27 6.48 4.57
C TYR A 173 2.72 6.51 4.54
N ALA A 174 2.15 6.64 3.37
CA ALA A 174 0.71 6.74 3.18
C ALA A 174 0.09 5.44 2.63
N MET A 175 0.74 4.78 1.68
CA MET A 175 0.21 3.59 1.02
C MET A 175 1.35 2.72 0.47
N ALA A 176 1.19 1.40 0.54
CA ALA A 176 2.02 0.46 -0.18
C ALA A 176 1.19 -0.72 -0.68
N GLN A 177 1.52 -1.20 -1.87
CA GLN A 177 1.02 -2.44 -2.43
C GLN A 177 2.19 -3.34 -2.79
N ALA A 178 2.05 -4.62 -2.52
CA ALA A 178 3.01 -5.63 -2.89
C ALA A 178 2.32 -6.95 -3.21
N TYR A 179 2.90 -7.71 -4.12
CA TYR A 179 2.40 -9.01 -4.53
C TYR A 179 3.53 -10.02 -4.51
N THR A 180 3.21 -11.27 -4.22
CA THR A 180 4.12 -12.40 -4.36
C THR A 180 4.16 -12.91 -5.81
N GLU A 181 5.10 -13.81 -6.12
CA GLU A 181 5.15 -14.52 -7.41
C GLU A 181 3.85 -15.27 -7.75
N GLU A 182 3.05 -15.64 -6.74
CA GLU A 182 1.74 -16.28 -6.91
C GLU A 182 0.59 -15.26 -7.05
N ASN A 183 0.89 -13.96 -7.21
CA ASN A 183 -0.07 -12.85 -7.23
C ASN A 183 -0.93 -12.76 -5.96
N LYS A 184 -0.36 -13.15 -4.82
CA LYS A 184 -1.00 -12.92 -3.51
C LYS A 184 -0.69 -11.51 -3.05
N GLU A 185 -1.73 -10.76 -2.74
CA GLU A 185 -1.58 -9.43 -2.15
C GLU A 185 -0.93 -9.55 -0.76
N VAL A 186 0.06 -8.72 -0.50
CA VAL A 186 0.79 -8.66 0.76
C VAL A 186 0.29 -7.47 1.56
N GLY A 187 -0.21 -7.72 2.75
CA GLY A 187 -0.47 -6.68 3.73
C GLY A 187 0.85 -6.12 4.25
N ILE A 188 1.10 -4.81 4.03
CA ILE A 188 2.29 -4.15 4.57
C ILE A 188 1.87 -3.29 5.75
N THR A 189 2.47 -3.54 6.91
CA THR A 189 2.36 -2.67 8.07
C THR A 189 3.55 -1.74 8.11
N PHE A 190 3.32 -0.48 8.52
CA PHE A 190 4.41 0.48 8.66
C PHE A 190 4.62 0.81 10.13
N GLN A 191 5.84 0.64 10.57
CA GLN A 191 6.28 1.07 11.87
C GLN A 191 7.12 2.34 11.72
N ASN A 192 6.83 3.32 12.56
CA ASN A 192 7.57 4.54 12.84
C ASN A 192 7.31 5.74 11.91
N GLU A 193 7.12 6.86 12.56
CA GLU A 193 7.30 8.18 11.98
C GLU A 193 8.80 8.45 11.90
N ALA A 194 9.34 8.62 10.69
CA ALA A 194 10.71 9.05 10.50
C ALA A 194 10.80 10.58 10.56
N SER A 195 11.85 11.09 11.14
CA SER A 195 12.19 12.51 11.09
C SER A 195 13.29 12.77 10.08
N TYR A 196 13.12 13.83 9.29
CA TYR A 196 14.12 14.30 8.35
C TYR A 196 14.55 15.71 8.71
N GLN A 197 15.84 15.90 8.97
CA GLN A 197 16.39 17.17 9.40
C GLN A 197 17.09 17.88 8.24
N ILE A 198 16.67 19.12 7.95
CA ILE A 198 17.38 20.00 7.01
C ILE A 198 18.28 20.92 7.81
N ASN A 199 19.57 20.80 7.61
CA ASN A 199 20.55 21.64 8.26
C ASN A 199 20.71 22.96 7.49
N SER A 200 20.73 24.09 8.20
CA SER A 200 21.05 25.38 7.60
C SER A 200 22.46 25.41 7.05
N VAL A 201 22.65 26.08 5.91
CA VAL A 201 23.99 26.45 5.46
C VAL A 201 24.34 27.75 6.17
N ASP A 202 25.37 27.74 7.01
CA ASP A 202 25.93 28.98 7.57
C ASP A 202 26.48 29.82 6.41
N GLN A 203 25.71 30.85 6.02
CA GLN A 203 26.22 31.84 5.10
C GLN A 203 27.18 32.74 5.90
N TYR A 204 28.48 32.43 5.92
CA TYR A 204 29.48 33.40 6.33
C TYR A 204 29.51 34.50 5.27
N TYR A 205 28.78 35.58 5.54
CA TYR A 205 29.07 36.85 4.85
C TYR A 205 30.37 37.38 5.41
N THR A 206 31.47 37.17 4.69
CA THR A 206 32.69 37.97 4.89
C THR A 206 32.37 39.37 4.39
N ILE A 207 32.24 40.31 5.33
CA ILE A 207 32.12 41.75 5.06
C ILE A 207 33.51 42.31 4.72
#